data_649e37d4ac92f7aa42bdef711380e4ec
#
_entry.id   649e37d4ac92f7aa42bdef711380e4ec
#
_cell.length_a   1.000
_cell.length_b   1.000
_cell.length_c   1.000
_cell.angle_alpha   90.00
_cell.angle_beta   90.00
_cell.angle_gamma   90.00
#
_symmetry.space_group_name_H-M   'P 1'
#
loop_
_entity.id
_entity.type
_entity.pdbx_description
1 polymer ?
#
loop_
_entity_poly.entity_id
_entity_poly.type
_entity_poly.pdbx_seq_one_letter_code
_entity_poly.pdbx_strand_id
1 'polypeptide(L)'
;MRFKSKLVLVLVFIIMSFSAFAAKSNKKEDVKMPNIVLYDQYGKKYNIEEYKGKVVVINFWATWCGYCVQEMPEFEKVYKEFGSNKKDVIILGVAGPKSKENQNNVDVEKDKVISFLKKKNITYPTLMDETGKSFDDYKVRALPMTYVINKDGYLEGFVSGAITSEQLRKAVNETLKKK
;
A
#
# COMPACT_ATOMS: atom_id res chain seq x y z
N MET A 1 -43.27 -7.75 57.27
CA MET A 1 -43.24 -7.38 55.83
C MET A 1 -42.14 -6.33 55.56
N ARG A 2 -40.85 -6.61 55.79
CA ARG A 2 -39.75 -5.65 55.59
C ARG A 2 -38.55 -6.24 54.82
N PHE A 3 -38.72 -7.41 54.19
CA PHE A 3 -37.62 -8.13 53.53
C PHE A 3 -37.59 -7.99 52.02
N LYS A 4 -38.67 -7.48 51.38
CA LYS A 4 -38.76 -7.39 49.89
C LYS A 4 -38.16 -6.09 49.32
N SER A 5 -37.94 -5.06 50.14
CA SER A 5 -37.44 -3.76 49.68
C SER A 5 -35.90 -3.73 49.45
N LYS A 6 -35.13 -4.52 50.20
CA LYS A 6 -33.67 -4.55 50.08
C LYS A 6 -33.16 -5.36 48.87
N LEU A 7 -33.95 -6.35 48.43
CA LEU A 7 -33.59 -7.20 47.29
C LEU A 7 -33.78 -6.47 45.95
N VAL A 8 -34.76 -5.57 45.86
CA VAL A 8 -35.03 -4.77 44.64
C VAL A 8 -33.95 -3.71 44.44
N LEU A 9 -33.43 -3.09 45.51
CA LEU A 9 -32.36 -2.09 45.45
C LEU A 9 -31.00 -2.68 45.01
N VAL A 10 -30.70 -3.92 45.36
CA VAL A 10 -29.46 -4.60 44.97
C VAL A 10 -29.51 -4.99 43.47
N LEU A 11 -30.68 -5.40 42.96
CA LEU A 11 -30.86 -5.74 41.53
C LEU A 11 -30.76 -4.50 40.60
N VAL A 12 -31.20 -3.33 41.04
CA VAL A 12 -31.09 -2.08 40.27
C VAL A 12 -29.65 -1.60 40.21
N PHE A 13 -28.81 -1.79 41.22
CA PHE A 13 -27.39 -1.44 41.20
C PHE A 13 -26.55 -2.36 40.34
N ILE A 14 -26.92 -3.63 40.15
CA ILE A 14 -26.22 -4.58 39.28
C ILE A 14 -26.47 -4.29 37.78
N ILE A 15 -27.63 -3.73 37.43
CA ILE A 15 -27.96 -3.39 36.04
C ILE A 15 -27.29 -2.10 35.60
N MET A 16 -26.95 -1.17 36.49
CA MET A 16 -26.26 0.08 36.17
C MET A 16 -24.75 -0.06 35.95
N SER A 17 -24.12 -1.15 36.39
CA SER A 17 -22.69 -1.37 36.23
C SER A 17 -22.29 -2.07 34.92
N PHE A 18 -23.25 -2.48 34.07
CA PHE A 18 -22.98 -3.20 32.83
C PHE A 18 -23.00 -2.30 31.58
N SER A 19 -23.29 -1.00 31.72
CA SER A 19 -23.45 -0.08 30.58
C SER A 19 -22.20 0.72 30.21
N ALA A 20 -21.04 0.47 30.86
CA ALA A 20 -19.81 1.23 30.59
C ALA A 20 -18.75 0.47 29.79
N PHE A 21 -19.09 -0.72 29.23
CA PHE A 21 -18.16 -1.51 28.43
C PHE A 21 -18.54 -1.57 26.95
N ALA A 22 -19.07 -0.48 26.43
CA ALA A 22 -19.39 -0.41 25.02
C ALA A 22 -18.69 0.80 24.36
N ALA A 23 -17.97 0.50 23.30
CA ALA A 23 -17.35 1.42 22.35
C ALA A 23 -15.90 1.85 22.67
N LYS A 24 -14.97 0.90 22.74
CA LYS A 24 -13.65 1.16 22.20
C LYS A 24 -13.81 1.20 20.69
N SER A 25 -14.14 2.38 20.14
CA SER A 25 -14.02 2.65 18.71
C SER A 25 -12.58 2.27 18.33
N ASN A 26 -12.40 1.23 17.54
CA ASN A 26 -11.15 0.96 16.84
C ASN A 26 -10.94 2.11 15.86
N LYS A 27 -10.45 3.25 16.35
CA LYS A 27 -9.94 4.31 15.48
C LYS A 27 -8.78 3.65 14.73
N LYS A 28 -8.96 3.40 13.43
CA LYS A 28 -7.89 2.95 12.55
C LYS A 28 -6.71 3.90 12.79
N GLU A 29 -5.61 3.37 13.26
CA GLU A 29 -4.42 4.20 13.51
C GLU A 29 -3.95 4.72 12.16
N ASP A 30 -3.87 6.04 12.01
CA ASP A 30 -3.46 6.68 10.77
C ASP A 30 -1.94 6.52 10.63
N VAL A 31 -1.51 5.49 9.90
CA VAL A 31 -0.09 5.19 9.64
C VAL A 31 0.38 6.07 8.49
N LYS A 32 1.23 7.06 8.79
CA LYS A 32 1.88 7.86 7.76
C LYS A 32 2.92 7.01 7.03
N MET A 33 2.84 6.98 5.69
CA MET A 33 3.76 6.17 4.90
C MET A 33 5.12 6.87 4.76
N PRO A 34 6.23 6.10 4.80
CA PRO A 34 7.57 6.64 4.58
C PRO A 34 7.69 7.26 3.19
N ASN A 35 8.46 8.33 3.09
CA ASN A 35 8.75 8.93 1.79
C ASN A 35 9.71 8.06 0.98
N ILE A 36 9.50 8.01 -0.34
CA ILE A 36 10.40 7.37 -1.31
C ILE A 36 10.93 8.44 -2.25
N VAL A 37 12.25 8.53 -2.39
CA VAL A 37 12.92 9.39 -3.36
C VAL A 37 13.85 8.53 -4.21
N LEU A 38 13.39 8.15 -5.40
CA LEU A 38 14.10 7.22 -6.29
C LEU A 38 13.96 7.65 -7.75
N TYR A 39 14.74 7.03 -8.63
CA TYR A 39 14.64 7.17 -10.08
C TYR A 39 13.92 5.97 -10.69
N ASP A 40 13.09 6.20 -11.71
CA ASP A 40 12.44 5.14 -12.46
C ASP A 40 13.35 4.52 -13.55
N GLN A 41 12.82 3.56 -14.30
CA GLN A 41 13.51 2.90 -15.41
C GLN A 41 13.86 3.85 -16.58
N TYR A 42 13.33 5.05 -16.60
CA TYR A 42 13.59 6.08 -17.64
C TYR A 42 14.55 7.16 -17.12
N GLY A 43 15.03 7.07 -15.86
CA GLY A 43 15.89 8.06 -15.23
C GLY A 43 15.16 9.28 -14.69
N LYS A 44 13.82 9.26 -14.64
CA LYS A 44 13.03 10.32 -14.02
C LYS A 44 12.99 10.14 -12.51
N LYS A 45 13.27 11.22 -11.77
CA LYS A 45 13.19 11.25 -10.30
C LYS A 45 11.74 11.33 -9.84
N TYR A 46 11.41 10.57 -8.80
CA TYR A 46 10.15 10.60 -8.08
C TYR A 46 10.40 10.88 -6.61
N ASN A 47 9.53 11.69 -6.01
CA ASN A 47 9.45 11.95 -4.59
C ASN A 47 7.98 11.82 -4.19
N ILE A 48 7.65 10.82 -3.37
CA ILE A 48 6.24 10.49 -3.06
C ILE A 48 5.53 11.64 -2.33
N GLU A 49 6.23 12.44 -1.55
CA GLU A 49 5.65 13.60 -0.87
C GLU A 49 5.12 14.68 -1.82
N GLU A 50 5.61 14.72 -3.06
CA GLU A 50 5.11 15.66 -4.09
C GLU A 50 3.71 15.29 -4.61
N TYR A 51 3.23 14.09 -4.27
CA TYR A 51 1.91 13.61 -4.68
C TYR A 51 0.83 13.81 -3.61
N LYS A 52 1.04 14.67 -2.61
CA LYS A 52 -0.03 15.10 -1.70
C LYS A 52 -1.24 15.60 -2.48
N GLY A 53 -2.43 15.23 -2.03
CA GLY A 53 -3.68 15.48 -2.73
C GLY A 53 -4.07 14.41 -3.75
N LYS A 54 -3.20 13.42 -4.00
CA LYS A 54 -3.45 12.30 -4.91
C LYS A 54 -3.46 10.96 -4.17
N VAL A 55 -4.16 9.98 -4.73
CA VAL A 55 -4.06 8.59 -4.29
C VAL A 55 -2.81 7.99 -4.91
N VAL A 56 -1.95 7.38 -4.08
CA VAL A 56 -0.72 6.74 -4.56
C VAL A 56 -0.81 5.23 -4.33
N VAL A 57 -0.57 4.47 -5.39
CA VAL A 57 -0.43 3.01 -5.33
C VAL A 57 1.04 2.67 -5.53
N ILE A 58 1.60 1.90 -4.62
CA ILE A 58 2.98 1.41 -4.69
C ILE A 58 2.97 -0.11 -4.67
N ASN A 59 3.52 -0.72 -5.71
CA ASN A 59 3.64 -2.17 -5.83
C ASN A 59 5.11 -2.59 -5.77
N PHE A 60 5.48 -3.35 -4.75
CA PHE A 60 6.81 -3.95 -4.61
C PHE A 60 6.83 -5.30 -5.30
N TRP A 61 7.85 -5.53 -6.16
CA TRP A 61 7.94 -6.69 -7.01
C TRP A 61 9.40 -7.08 -7.33
N ALA A 62 9.61 -8.25 -7.96
CA ALA A 62 10.91 -8.67 -8.48
C ALA A 62 10.74 -9.51 -9.76
N THR A 63 11.78 -9.56 -10.60
CA THR A 63 11.77 -10.27 -11.90
C THR A 63 11.55 -11.77 -11.76
N TRP A 64 12.01 -12.38 -10.69
CA TRP A 64 11.89 -13.81 -10.39
C TRP A 64 10.56 -14.17 -9.71
N CYS A 65 9.76 -13.18 -9.28
CA CYS A 65 8.50 -13.40 -8.58
C CYS A 65 7.38 -13.74 -9.58
N GLY A 66 6.99 -15.00 -9.69
CA GLY A 66 5.97 -15.47 -10.64
C GLY A 66 4.62 -14.75 -10.50
N TYR A 67 4.11 -14.58 -9.28
CA TYR A 67 2.86 -13.85 -9.01
C TYR A 67 2.96 -12.37 -9.36
N CYS A 68 4.13 -11.75 -9.14
CA CYS A 68 4.37 -10.36 -9.56
C CYS A 68 4.24 -10.23 -11.09
N VAL A 69 4.85 -11.16 -11.83
CA VAL A 69 4.81 -11.17 -13.30
C VAL A 69 3.38 -11.36 -13.84
N GLN A 70 2.58 -12.18 -13.14
CA GLN A 70 1.17 -12.39 -13.51
C GLN A 70 0.30 -11.15 -13.31
N GLU A 71 0.55 -10.34 -12.28
CA GLU A 71 -0.25 -9.14 -12.01
C GLU A 71 0.19 -7.90 -12.81
N MET A 72 1.40 -7.86 -13.38
CA MET A 72 1.91 -6.69 -14.12
C MET A 72 0.97 -6.18 -15.21
N PRO A 73 0.33 -7.02 -16.06
CA PRO A 73 -0.64 -6.56 -17.05
C PRO A 73 -1.87 -5.91 -16.41
N GLU A 74 -2.28 -6.35 -15.23
CA GLU A 74 -3.38 -5.79 -14.49
C GLU A 74 -3.06 -4.37 -13.99
N PHE A 75 -1.83 -4.16 -13.46
CA PHE A 75 -1.33 -2.84 -13.10
C PHE A 75 -1.23 -1.91 -14.31
N GLU A 76 -0.68 -2.39 -15.44
CA GLU A 76 -0.55 -1.62 -16.67
C GLU A 76 -1.92 -1.13 -17.19
N LYS A 77 -2.93 -2.01 -17.12
CA LYS A 77 -4.31 -1.67 -17.48
C LYS A 77 -4.86 -0.55 -16.60
N VAL A 78 -4.77 -0.70 -15.27
CA VAL A 78 -5.26 0.30 -14.31
C VAL A 78 -4.48 1.62 -14.42
N TYR A 79 -3.16 1.55 -14.62
CA TYR A 79 -2.31 2.72 -14.86
C TYR A 79 -2.81 3.56 -16.04
N LYS A 80 -3.14 2.93 -17.16
CA LYS A 80 -3.68 3.61 -18.35
C LYS A 80 -5.09 4.18 -18.12
N GLU A 81 -5.95 3.41 -17.47
CA GLU A 81 -7.32 3.81 -17.14
C GLU A 81 -7.35 5.08 -16.27
N PHE A 82 -6.45 5.18 -15.29
CA PHE A 82 -6.35 6.36 -14.42
C PHE A 82 -5.48 7.50 -14.99
N GLY A 83 -5.17 7.46 -16.28
CA GLY A 83 -4.54 8.56 -17.00
C GLY A 83 -3.02 8.62 -16.90
N SER A 84 -2.36 7.49 -16.68
CA SER A 84 -0.90 7.36 -16.74
C SER A 84 -0.17 8.38 -15.84
N ASN A 85 -0.58 8.47 -14.59
CA ASN A 85 -0.04 9.37 -13.54
C ASN A 85 -0.20 10.88 -13.84
N LYS A 86 -1.08 11.25 -14.77
CA LYS A 86 -1.33 12.67 -15.10
C LYS A 86 -2.52 13.28 -14.34
N LYS A 87 -3.27 12.46 -13.60
CA LYS A 87 -4.49 12.84 -12.87
C LYS A 87 -4.32 12.60 -11.35
N ASP A 88 -5.42 12.30 -10.67
CA ASP A 88 -5.50 12.17 -9.22
C ASP A 88 -4.99 10.85 -8.65
N VAL A 89 -4.55 9.94 -9.53
CA VAL A 89 -4.00 8.62 -9.14
C VAL A 89 -2.61 8.47 -9.69
N ILE A 90 -1.69 8.05 -8.82
CA ILE A 90 -0.31 7.75 -9.13
C ILE A 90 -0.10 6.25 -8.91
N ILE A 91 0.38 5.54 -9.90
CA ILE A 91 0.71 4.11 -9.84
C ILE A 91 2.20 3.94 -10.10
N LEU A 92 2.89 3.29 -9.18
CA LEU A 92 4.34 3.09 -9.20
C LEU A 92 4.68 1.64 -8.85
N GLY A 93 5.60 1.04 -9.59
CA GLY A 93 6.34 -0.13 -9.15
C GLY A 93 7.55 0.26 -8.32
N VAL A 94 8.04 -0.66 -7.49
CA VAL A 94 9.35 -0.57 -6.82
C VAL A 94 10.03 -1.93 -6.99
N ALA A 95 11.21 -1.92 -7.61
CA ALA A 95 12.09 -3.07 -7.70
C ALA A 95 13.39 -2.79 -6.95
N GLY A 96 13.99 -3.84 -6.37
CA GLY A 96 15.24 -3.73 -5.62
C GLY A 96 16.42 -4.34 -6.40
N PRO A 97 16.94 -3.70 -7.47
CA PRO A 97 18.05 -4.24 -8.23
C PRO A 97 19.34 -4.26 -7.42
N LYS A 98 20.19 -5.24 -7.70
CA LYS A 98 21.56 -5.26 -7.16
C LYS A 98 22.33 -4.05 -7.61
N SER A 99 23.15 -3.53 -6.72
CA SER A 99 24.03 -2.39 -6.94
C SER A 99 25.38 -2.58 -6.27
N LYS A 100 26.30 -1.64 -6.45
CA LYS A 100 27.55 -1.62 -5.71
C LYS A 100 27.34 -1.44 -4.20
N GLU A 101 26.27 -0.74 -3.84
CA GLU A 101 25.92 -0.43 -2.45
C GLU A 101 25.20 -1.60 -1.77
N ASN A 102 24.48 -2.44 -2.56
CA ASN A 102 23.75 -3.60 -2.05
C ASN A 102 23.80 -4.77 -3.06
N GLN A 103 24.83 -5.62 -2.94
CA GLN A 103 25.00 -6.81 -3.78
C GLN A 103 23.99 -7.93 -3.46
N ASN A 104 23.38 -7.89 -2.28
CA ASN A 104 22.40 -8.87 -1.81
C ASN A 104 20.95 -8.36 -1.94
N ASN A 105 20.74 -7.28 -2.72
CA ASN A 105 19.41 -6.77 -2.94
C ASN A 105 18.49 -7.82 -3.60
N VAL A 106 17.19 -7.60 -3.53
CA VAL A 106 16.15 -8.63 -3.79
C VAL A 106 16.08 -9.10 -5.23
N ASP A 107 16.58 -8.33 -6.21
CA ASP A 107 16.46 -8.64 -7.65
C ASP A 107 17.83 -8.75 -8.36
N VAL A 108 17.82 -8.93 -9.65
CA VAL A 108 18.98 -8.89 -10.55
C VAL A 108 19.48 -7.48 -10.73
N GLU A 109 20.55 -7.27 -11.49
CA GLU A 109 21.12 -5.96 -11.80
C GLU A 109 20.11 -5.07 -12.55
N LYS A 110 20.21 -3.75 -12.35
CA LYS A 110 19.28 -2.73 -12.85
C LYS A 110 18.98 -2.86 -14.35
N ASP A 111 19.99 -3.05 -15.18
CA ASP A 111 19.83 -3.16 -16.65
C ASP A 111 18.98 -4.37 -17.02
N LYS A 112 19.10 -5.45 -16.28
CA LYS A 112 18.26 -6.65 -16.48
C LYS A 112 16.81 -6.41 -16.06
N VAL A 113 16.58 -5.68 -14.97
CA VAL A 113 15.23 -5.25 -14.55
C VAL A 113 14.60 -4.37 -15.63
N ILE A 114 15.33 -3.38 -16.14
CA ILE A 114 14.86 -2.49 -17.21
C ILE A 114 14.53 -3.28 -18.49
N SER A 115 15.42 -4.20 -18.88
CA SER A 115 15.22 -5.06 -20.05
C SER A 115 13.99 -5.96 -19.88
N PHE A 116 13.76 -6.46 -18.67
CA PHE A 116 12.58 -7.26 -18.32
C PHE A 116 11.29 -6.45 -18.49
N LEU A 117 11.21 -5.23 -17.92
CA LEU A 117 10.05 -4.34 -18.07
C LEU A 117 9.74 -4.07 -19.55
N LYS A 118 10.77 -3.76 -20.36
CA LYS A 118 10.63 -3.57 -21.80
C LYS A 118 10.08 -4.80 -22.50
N LYS A 119 10.61 -6.00 -22.20
CA LYS A 119 10.15 -7.28 -22.77
C LYS A 119 8.68 -7.57 -22.42
N LYS A 120 8.24 -7.15 -21.24
CA LYS A 120 6.86 -7.33 -20.75
C LYS A 120 5.91 -6.21 -21.18
N ASN A 121 6.38 -5.21 -21.93
CA ASN A 121 5.61 -4.02 -22.34
C ASN A 121 4.99 -3.26 -21.15
N ILE A 122 5.71 -3.20 -20.04
CA ILE A 122 5.32 -2.47 -18.84
C ILE A 122 5.80 -1.02 -18.95
N THR A 123 4.84 -0.09 -18.89
CA THR A 123 5.11 1.35 -19.08
C THR A 123 4.88 2.19 -17.82
N TYR A 124 4.18 1.65 -16.80
CA TYR A 124 4.07 2.37 -15.54
C TYR A 124 5.46 2.53 -14.88
N PRO A 125 5.74 3.70 -14.29
CA PRO A 125 7.03 3.96 -13.67
C PRO A 125 7.36 2.93 -12.59
N THR A 126 8.54 2.33 -12.71
CA THR A 126 9.10 1.42 -11.71
C THR A 126 10.36 2.04 -11.14
N LEU A 127 10.33 2.34 -9.85
CA LEU A 127 11.40 2.97 -9.10
C LEU A 127 12.48 1.92 -8.75
N MET A 128 13.75 2.29 -8.93
CA MET A 128 14.90 1.42 -8.72
C MET A 128 15.48 1.66 -7.33
N ASP A 129 15.10 0.83 -6.36
CA ASP A 129 15.62 0.88 -5.00
C ASP A 129 16.93 0.12 -4.91
N GLU A 130 18.01 0.72 -5.40
CA GLU A 130 19.34 0.12 -5.45
C GLU A 130 19.95 -0.15 -4.06
N THR A 131 19.42 0.48 -3.01
CA THR A 131 19.86 0.29 -1.62
C THR A 131 19.05 -0.76 -0.86
N GLY A 132 17.79 -1.01 -1.27
CA GLY A 132 16.83 -1.82 -0.52
C GLY A 132 16.11 -1.07 0.59
N LYS A 133 16.42 0.22 0.77
CA LYS A 133 15.87 1.03 1.88
C LYS A 133 14.35 1.13 1.84
N SER A 134 13.75 1.27 0.66
CA SER A 134 12.28 1.37 0.54
C SER A 134 11.60 0.06 0.90
N PHE A 135 12.20 -1.09 0.57
CA PHE A 135 11.71 -2.41 1.02
C PHE A 135 11.71 -2.52 2.54
N ASP A 136 12.76 -2.03 3.20
CA ASP A 136 12.86 -2.05 4.67
C ASP A 136 11.89 -1.06 5.33
N ASP A 137 11.82 0.16 4.85
CA ASP A 137 10.95 1.21 5.39
C ASP A 137 9.46 0.80 5.30
N TYR A 138 9.05 0.19 4.18
CA TYR A 138 7.70 -0.32 3.96
C TYR A 138 7.45 -1.69 4.57
N LYS A 139 8.45 -2.29 5.25
CA LYS A 139 8.34 -3.61 5.90
C LYS A 139 7.91 -4.72 4.94
N VAL A 140 8.39 -4.67 3.70
CA VAL A 140 8.10 -5.68 2.68
C VAL A 140 8.71 -7.02 3.09
N ARG A 141 7.88 -8.05 3.35
CA ARG A 141 8.31 -9.38 3.79
C ARG A 141 7.97 -10.49 2.79
N ALA A 142 7.13 -10.18 1.82
CA ALA A 142 6.72 -11.09 0.75
C ALA A 142 6.46 -10.30 -0.52
N LEU A 143 6.52 -10.96 -1.68
CA LEU A 143 6.23 -10.36 -2.98
C LEU A 143 5.13 -11.13 -3.71
N PRO A 144 4.26 -10.42 -4.44
CA PRO A 144 4.16 -8.96 -4.49
C PRO A 144 3.53 -8.37 -3.22
N MET A 145 3.82 -7.09 -2.95
CA MET A 145 3.19 -6.32 -1.89
C MET A 145 2.71 -4.99 -2.45
N THR A 146 1.41 -4.69 -2.31
CA THR A 146 0.80 -3.47 -2.84
C THR A 146 0.27 -2.61 -1.70
N TYR A 147 0.65 -1.33 -1.68
CA TYR A 147 0.17 -0.33 -0.73
C TYR A 147 -0.71 0.69 -1.46
N VAL A 148 -1.83 1.06 -0.84
CA VAL A 148 -2.67 2.17 -1.27
C VAL A 148 -2.57 3.27 -0.22
N ILE A 149 -2.14 4.45 -0.65
CA ILE A 149 -1.88 5.63 0.17
C ILE A 149 -2.91 6.68 -0.21
N ASN A 150 -3.55 7.28 0.80
CA ASN A 150 -4.56 8.30 0.58
C ASN A 150 -3.95 9.68 0.26
N LYS A 151 -4.80 10.66 -0.01
CA LYS A 151 -4.42 12.03 -0.41
C LYS A 151 -3.56 12.77 0.62
N ASP A 152 -3.63 12.36 1.89
CA ASP A 152 -2.89 12.98 3.00
C ASP A 152 -1.55 12.27 3.28
N GLY A 153 -1.26 11.19 2.55
CA GLY A 153 -0.03 10.40 2.69
C GLY A 153 -0.10 9.30 3.74
N TYR A 154 -1.30 8.91 4.17
CA TYR A 154 -1.51 7.83 5.13
C TYR A 154 -1.90 6.53 4.43
N LEU A 155 -1.56 5.42 5.07
CA LEU A 155 -1.92 4.08 4.62
C LEU A 155 -3.44 3.89 4.60
N GLU A 156 -4.00 3.69 3.42
CA GLU A 156 -5.40 3.30 3.28
C GLU A 156 -5.60 1.79 3.43
N GLY A 157 -4.71 1.02 2.82
CA GLY A 157 -4.68 -0.42 2.92
C GLY A 157 -3.49 -1.01 2.18
N PHE A 158 -3.28 -2.31 2.37
CA PHE A 158 -2.27 -3.06 1.63
C PHE A 158 -2.77 -4.47 1.27
N VAL A 159 -2.16 -5.05 0.24
CA VAL A 159 -2.40 -6.43 -0.19
C VAL A 159 -1.06 -7.15 -0.26
N SER A 160 -0.95 -8.29 0.43
CA SER A 160 0.17 -9.22 0.30
C SER A 160 -0.25 -10.36 -0.64
N GLY A 161 0.43 -10.49 -1.76
CA GLY A 161 0.08 -11.39 -2.85
C GLY A 161 -0.50 -10.65 -4.07
N ALA A 162 -0.73 -11.39 -5.16
CA ALA A 162 -1.20 -10.83 -6.42
C ALA A 162 -2.60 -10.21 -6.32
N ILE A 163 -2.82 -9.11 -7.04
CA ILE A 163 -4.09 -8.38 -7.11
C ILE A 163 -4.58 -8.29 -8.56
N THR A 164 -5.89 -8.41 -8.76
CA THR A 164 -6.51 -8.22 -10.07
C THR A 164 -6.78 -6.74 -10.36
N SER A 165 -6.96 -6.38 -11.65
CA SER A 165 -7.33 -5.01 -12.03
C SER A 165 -8.65 -4.56 -11.41
N GLU A 166 -9.60 -5.46 -11.20
CA GLU A 166 -10.88 -5.17 -10.56
C GLU A 166 -10.68 -4.79 -9.09
N GLN A 167 -9.92 -5.60 -8.35
CA GLN A 167 -9.61 -5.34 -6.95
C GLN A 167 -8.81 -4.03 -6.77
N LEU A 168 -7.80 -3.82 -7.62
CA LEU A 168 -6.99 -2.59 -7.60
C LEU A 168 -7.85 -1.36 -7.91
N ARG A 169 -8.68 -1.42 -8.94
CA ARG A 169 -9.61 -0.34 -9.32
C ARG A 169 -10.60 -0.03 -8.18
N LYS A 170 -11.15 -1.07 -7.54
CA LYS A 170 -12.03 -0.90 -6.39
C LYS A 170 -11.33 -0.16 -5.25
N ALA A 171 -10.14 -0.61 -4.84
CA ALA A 171 -9.37 0.03 -3.78
C ALA A 171 -9.05 1.50 -4.08
N VAL A 172 -8.62 1.81 -5.31
CA VAL A 172 -8.35 3.19 -5.75
C VAL A 172 -9.62 4.05 -5.71
N ASN A 173 -10.73 3.57 -6.26
CA ASN A 173 -11.99 4.32 -6.30
C ASN A 173 -12.57 4.57 -4.90
N GLU A 174 -12.47 3.61 -4.00
CA GLU A 174 -12.89 3.77 -2.60
C GLU A 174 -12.03 4.84 -1.89
N THR A 175 -10.71 4.83 -2.14
CA THR A 175 -9.80 5.82 -1.56
C THR A 175 -10.03 7.23 -2.12
N LEU A 176 -10.31 7.37 -3.43
CA LEU A 176 -10.63 8.65 -4.07
C LEU A 176 -11.86 9.34 -3.47
N LYS A 177 -12.87 8.56 -3.03
CA LYS A 177 -14.13 9.06 -2.45
C LYS A 177 -13.97 9.57 -1.02
N LYS A 178 -12.91 9.19 -0.33
CA LYS A 178 -12.61 9.67 1.03
C LYS A 178 -12.14 11.11 0.96
N LYS A 179 -12.71 11.91 1.85
CA LYS A 179 -12.33 13.32 2.06
C LYS A 179 -11.19 13.41 3.00
#